data_c7cbea68a3f4daf31e50d6bb6fe49dee
#
_entry.id   c7cbea68a3f4daf31e50d6bb6fe49dee
#
_cell.length_a   1.000
_cell.length_b   1.000
_cell.length_c   1.000
_cell.angle_alpha   90.00
_cell.angle_beta   90.00
_cell.angle_gamma   90.00
#
_symmetry.space_group_name_H-M   'P 1'
#
loop_
_entity.id
_entity.type
_entity.pdbx_description
1 polymer ?
#
loop_
_entity_poly.entity_id
_entity_poly.type
_entity_poly.pdbx_seq_one_letter_code
_entity_poly.pdbx_strand_id
1 'polypeptide(L)' 'MLRFHFDIKDGGGIHRDEHGEMCTDHQAAEAEAVKIAVEMVRHGIGQWTHFDRAVEVRDESDEPFVRVRVVAKLETQRLK' A
#
# COMPACT_ATOMS: atom_id res chain seq x y z
N MET A 1 4.26 20.35 -8.88
CA MET A 1 3.81 19.03 -8.42
C MET A 1 4.10 17.98 -9.48
N LEU A 2 4.32 16.77 -9.05
CA LEU A 2 4.62 15.63 -9.92
C LEU A 2 3.53 14.58 -9.77
N ARG A 3 3.30 13.80 -10.82
CA ARG A 3 2.33 12.70 -10.78
C ARG A 3 3.02 11.42 -10.36
N PHE A 4 2.40 10.74 -9.40
CA PHE A 4 2.86 9.43 -8.90
C PHE A 4 1.72 8.43 -9.00
N HIS A 5 2.08 7.17 -9.20
CA HIS A 5 1.12 6.08 -9.28
C HIS A 5 1.38 5.10 -8.13
N PHE A 6 0.31 4.67 -7.48
CA PHE A 6 0.36 3.83 -6.29
C PHE A 6 -0.24 2.47 -6.61
N ASP A 7 0.61 1.53 -6.99
CA ASP A 7 0.17 0.20 -7.36
C ASP A 7 0.04 -0.67 -6.11
N ILE A 8 -1.03 -1.45 -6.04
CA ILE A 8 -1.29 -2.33 -4.90
C ILE A 8 -0.90 -3.75 -5.28
N LYS A 9 -0.04 -4.36 -4.46
CA LYS A 9 0.35 -5.75 -4.63
C LYS A 9 -0.20 -6.59 -3.49
N ASP A 10 -0.84 -7.69 -3.84
CA ASP A 10 -1.26 -8.71 -2.88
C ASP A 10 -0.84 -10.08 -3.41
N GLY A 11 -1.17 -11.16 -2.69
CA GLY A 11 -0.79 -12.50 -3.09
C GLY A 11 -1.43 -12.97 -4.39
N GLY A 12 -2.47 -12.28 -4.86
CA GLY A 12 -3.19 -12.62 -6.09
C GLY A 12 -2.76 -11.84 -7.31
N GLY A 13 -1.87 -10.85 -7.16
CA GLY A 13 -1.41 -10.07 -8.29
C GLY A 13 -1.18 -8.61 -7.96
N ILE A 14 -1.22 -7.79 -9.01
CA ILE A 14 -0.98 -6.36 -8.89
C ILE A 14 -2.17 -5.59 -9.46
N HIS A 15 -2.59 -4.55 -8.73
CA HIS A 15 -3.62 -3.62 -9.18
C HIS A 15 -2.93 -2.31 -9.52
N ARG A 16 -2.79 -2.04 -10.81
CA ARG A 16 -2.09 -0.84 -11.27
C ARG A 16 -2.98 0.39 -11.13
N ASP A 17 -2.38 1.45 -10.60
CA ASP A 17 -3.01 2.75 -10.52
C ASP A 17 -2.83 3.47 -11.85
N GLU A 18 -3.90 3.63 -12.61
CA GLU A 18 -3.84 4.25 -13.93
C GLU A 18 -3.97 5.77 -13.88
N HIS A 19 -4.60 6.30 -12.83
CA HIS A 19 -4.88 7.73 -12.74
C HIS A 19 -3.75 8.50 -12.05
N GLY A 20 -3.22 7.92 -11.00
CA GLY A 20 -2.17 8.56 -10.22
C GLY A 20 -2.68 9.72 -9.37
N GLU A 21 -1.76 10.36 -8.71
CA GLU A 21 -2.04 11.45 -7.78
C GLU A 21 -0.87 12.43 -7.81
N MET A 22 -1.19 13.71 -7.67
CA MET A 22 -0.17 14.75 -7.66
C MET A 22 0.40 14.93 -6.27
N CYS A 23 1.71 14.85 -6.14
CA CYS A 23 2.44 15.09 -4.90
C CYS A 23 3.55 16.09 -5.16
N THR A 24 4.00 16.77 -4.11
CA THR A 24 5.03 17.80 -4.26
C THR A 24 6.39 17.24 -4.64
N ASP A 25 6.73 16.06 -4.10
CA ASP A 25 8.01 15.40 -4.33
C ASP A 25 7.93 13.91 -4.01
N HIS A 26 9.03 13.20 -4.18
CA HIS A 26 9.10 11.76 -3.90
C HIS A 26 8.87 11.44 -2.43
N GLN A 27 9.34 12.30 -1.53
CA GLN A 27 9.15 12.09 -0.09
C GLN A 27 7.66 12.19 0.28
N ALA A 28 6.96 13.15 -0.29
CA ALA A 28 5.52 13.29 -0.07
C ALA A 28 4.76 12.07 -0.63
N ALA A 29 5.19 11.56 -1.77
CA ALA A 29 4.59 10.35 -2.35
C ALA A 29 4.81 9.13 -1.45
N GLU A 30 6.00 8.99 -0.86
CA GLU A 30 6.27 7.90 0.08
C GLU A 30 5.37 8.00 1.31
N ALA A 31 5.18 9.20 1.85
CA ALA A 31 4.29 9.41 3.00
C ALA A 31 2.85 9.03 2.64
N GLU A 32 2.40 9.36 1.44
CA GLU A 32 1.06 8.98 0.95
C GLU A 32 0.93 7.47 0.85
N ALA A 33 1.98 6.77 0.38
CA ALA A 33 1.97 5.31 0.29
C ALA A 33 1.81 4.67 1.67
N VAL A 34 2.44 5.23 2.70
CA VAL A 34 2.29 4.75 4.08
C VAL A 34 0.84 4.90 4.52
N LYS A 35 0.21 6.04 4.23
CA LYS A 35 -1.21 6.26 4.57
C LYS A 35 -2.11 5.24 3.87
N ILE A 36 -1.86 4.98 2.60
CA ILE A 36 -2.62 3.99 1.84
C ILE A 36 -2.47 2.61 2.48
N ALA A 37 -1.24 2.22 2.84
CA ALA A 37 -0.98 0.93 3.47
C ALA A 37 -1.73 0.78 4.80
N VAL A 38 -1.74 1.82 5.62
CA VAL A 38 -2.47 1.82 6.90
C VAL A 38 -3.97 1.68 6.66
N GLU A 39 -4.53 2.40 5.70
CA GLU A 39 -5.96 2.30 5.38
C GLU A 39 -6.34 0.91 4.87
N MET A 40 -5.46 0.27 4.09
CA MET A 40 -5.71 -1.10 3.64
C MET A 40 -5.85 -2.06 4.81
N VAL A 41 -5.00 -1.93 5.83
CA VAL A 41 -5.08 -2.79 7.02
C VAL A 41 -6.39 -2.52 7.77
N ARG A 42 -6.73 -1.25 7.97
CA ARG A 42 -7.96 -0.88 8.69
C ARG A 42 -9.21 -1.49 8.05
N HIS A 43 -9.27 -1.49 6.73
CA HIS A 43 -10.45 -1.99 6.02
C HIS A 43 -10.40 -3.49 5.74
N GLY A 44 -9.20 -4.10 5.76
CA GLY A 44 -9.03 -5.49 5.41
C GLY A 44 -8.93 -6.45 6.59
N ILE A 45 -8.36 -6.00 7.71
CA ILE A 45 -8.01 -6.90 8.81
C ILE A 45 -9.25 -7.54 9.46
N GLY A 46 -10.41 -6.90 9.37
CA GLY A 46 -11.64 -7.48 9.90
C GLY A 46 -12.11 -8.71 9.16
N GLN A 47 -11.64 -8.91 7.92
CA GLN A 47 -12.02 -10.04 7.07
C GLN A 47 -10.95 -11.13 7.05
N TRP A 48 -9.72 -10.80 7.41
CA TRP A 48 -8.58 -11.69 7.28
C TRP A 48 -7.79 -11.73 8.58
N THR A 49 -7.36 -12.92 8.98
CA THR A 49 -6.48 -13.10 10.15
C THR A 49 -5.01 -12.89 9.78
N HIS A 50 -4.70 -12.91 8.50
CA HIS A 50 -3.37 -12.65 7.97
C HIS A 50 -3.47 -11.67 6.81
N PHE A 51 -2.65 -10.65 6.84
CA PHE A 51 -2.67 -9.60 5.83
C PHE A 51 -1.23 -9.31 5.39
N ASP A 52 -0.96 -9.42 4.11
CA ASP A 52 0.36 -9.15 3.53
C ASP A 52 0.15 -8.45 2.18
N ARG A 53 0.36 -7.15 2.16
CA ARG A 53 0.20 -6.35 0.94
C ARG A 53 1.25 -5.28 0.87
N ALA A 54 1.43 -4.72 -0.32
CA ALA A 54 2.39 -3.66 -0.54
C ALA A 54 1.83 -2.59 -1.46
N VAL A 55 2.30 -1.37 -1.26
CA VAL A 55 2.06 -0.25 -2.16
C VAL A 55 3.40 0.06 -2.82
N GLU A 56 3.46 -0.04 -4.15
CA GLU A 56 4.63 0.37 -4.92
C GLU A 56 4.35 1.69 -5.59
N VAL A 57 5.26 2.64 -5.45
CA VAL A 57 5.07 3.97 -6.01
C VAL A 57 5.97 4.12 -7.24
N ARG A 58 5.36 4.46 -8.37
CA ARG A 58 6.04 4.80 -9.62
C ARG A 58 5.99 6.31 -9.82
N ASP A 59 7.06 6.87 -10.34
CA ASP A 59 7.08 8.27 -10.74
C ASP A 59 6.79 8.40 -12.24
N GLU A 60 7.01 9.58 -12.80
CA GLU A 60 6.71 9.86 -14.21
C GLU A 60 7.58 9.07 -15.18
N SER A 61 8.69 8.49 -14.70
CA SER A 61 9.53 7.62 -15.53
C SER A 61 8.98 6.21 -15.64
N ASP A 62 7.87 5.94 -14.97
CA ASP A 62 7.21 4.61 -14.87
C ASP A 62 8.06 3.58 -14.11
N GLU A 63 9.07 4.05 -13.38
CA GLU A 63 9.91 3.19 -12.56
C GLU A 63 9.46 3.23 -11.11
N PRO A 64 9.28 2.07 -10.47
CA PRO A 64 9.01 2.05 -9.03
C PRO A 64 10.26 2.48 -8.26
N PHE A 65 10.10 3.38 -7.29
CA PHE A 65 11.22 3.86 -6.51
C PHE A 65 11.08 3.56 -5.02
N VAL A 66 9.89 3.20 -4.56
CA VAL A 66 9.68 2.82 -3.16
C VAL A 66 8.55 1.81 -3.07
N ARG A 67 8.69 0.89 -2.12
CA ARG A 67 7.64 -0.07 -1.77
C ARG A 67 7.39 0.03 -0.28
N VAL A 68 6.14 0.21 0.08
CA VAL A 68 5.70 0.14 1.47
C VAL A 68 4.94 -1.17 1.65
N ARG A 69 5.53 -2.09 2.38
CA ARG A 69 4.91 -3.39 2.65
C ARG A 69 4.31 -3.38 4.05
N VAL A 70 3.09 -3.89 4.16
CA VAL A 70 2.41 -4.02 5.43
C VAL A 70 2.05 -5.48 5.65
N VAL A 71 2.43 -6.00 6.82
CA VAL A 71 2.14 -7.37 7.24
C VAL A 71 1.46 -7.30 8.59
N ALA A 72 0.32 -7.95 8.72
CA ALA A 72 -0.42 -8.00 9.97
C ALA A 72 -1.00 -9.39 10.17
N LYS A 73 -1.03 -9.83 11.42
CA LYS A 73 -1.56 -11.14 11.78
C LYS A 73 -2.40 -10.99 13.06
N LEU A 74 -3.60 -11.55 13.02
CA LEU A 74 -4.46 -11.61 14.19
C LEU A 74 -4.54 -13.04 14.69
N GLU A 75 -4.33 -13.21 15.97
CA GLU A 75 -4.50 -14.50 16.64
C GLU A 75 -5.50 -14.34 17.78
N THR A 76 -6.46 -15.23 17.82
CA THR A 76 -7.44 -15.26 18.90
C THR A 76 -7.14 -16.45 19.78
N GLN A 77 -6.95 -16.21 21.06
CA GLN A 77 -6.73 -17.24 22.04
C GLN A 77 -7.87 -17.19 23.06
N ARG A 78 -8.50 -18.32 23.24
CA ARG A 78 -9.56 -18.46 24.24
C ARG A 78 -8.92 -18.92 25.53
N LEU A 79 -8.97 -18.07 26.55
CA LEU A 79 -8.29 -18.35 27.83
C LEU A 79 -9.12 -19.14 28.80
N LYS A 80 -10.42 -19.31 28.55
CA LYS A 80 -11.33 -20.10 29.38
C LYS A 80 -12.33 -20.82 28.51
#